data_92d1df9b81e42bf89e108cc503fdb69d
#
_entry.id   92d1df9b81e42bf89e108cc503fdb69d
#
_cell.length_a   1.000
_cell.length_b   1.000
_cell.length_c   1.000
_cell.angle_alpha   90.00
_cell.angle_beta   90.00
_cell.angle_gamma   90.00
#
_symmetry.space_group_name_H-M   'P 1'
#
loop_
_entity.id
_entity.type
_entity.pdbx_description
1 polymer ?
#
loop_
_entity_poly.entity_id
_entity_poly.type
_entity_poly.pdbx_seq_one_letter_code
_entity_poly.pdbx_strand_id
1 'polypeptide(L)'
;MSQPKMYVDSNGTKRWTLNGEYHREDGPAIEWPDGSKHWYLNDKLHREDGSAIEYSNGTKRWFLNGEPHREDGPAVERFDGIKYWYLHGEEVTWQQLFRQANGDLEKQCRILTYALTNG
;
A
#
# COMPACT_ATOMS: atom_id res chain seq x y z
N MET A 1 20.96 -9.58 -16.45
CA MET A 1 19.66 -9.25 -15.84
C MET A 1 19.33 -7.81 -16.07
N SER A 2 18.12 -7.56 -16.52
CA SER A 2 17.67 -6.20 -16.76
C SER A 2 17.29 -5.52 -15.46
N GLN A 3 17.61 -4.24 -15.36
CA GLN A 3 17.26 -3.41 -14.21
C GLN A 3 16.25 -2.35 -14.68
N PRO A 4 15.33 -1.93 -13.81
CA PRO A 4 14.46 -0.82 -14.15
C PRO A 4 15.27 0.43 -14.48
N LYS A 5 14.77 1.20 -15.42
CA LYS A 5 15.38 2.48 -15.79
C LYS A 5 14.56 3.62 -15.23
N MET A 6 15.24 4.64 -14.74
CA MET A 6 14.60 5.79 -14.14
C MET A 6 14.54 6.94 -15.14
N TYR A 7 13.37 7.55 -15.23
CA TYR A 7 13.13 8.73 -16.05
C TYR A 7 12.64 9.87 -15.17
N VAL A 8 13.01 11.10 -15.51
CA VAL A 8 12.54 12.28 -14.80
C VAL A 8 11.81 13.17 -15.80
N ASP A 9 10.54 13.45 -15.51
CA ASP A 9 9.72 14.34 -16.34
C ASP A 9 10.14 15.80 -16.19
N SER A 10 9.61 16.65 -17.08
CA SER A 10 9.85 18.08 -17.02
C SER A 10 9.36 18.69 -15.70
N ASN A 11 8.36 18.10 -15.04
CA ASN A 11 7.83 18.59 -13.76
C ASN A 11 8.54 17.98 -12.54
N GLY A 12 9.54 17.10 -12.77
CA GLY A 12 10.31 16.51 -11.68
C GLY A 12 9.78 15.15 -11.20
N THR A 13 8.73 14.62 -11.82
CA THR A 13 8.23 13.28 -11.47
C THR A 13 9.24 12.23 -11.91
N LYS A 14 9.58 11.31 -10.99
CA LYS A 14 10.49 10.19 -11.28
C LYS A 14 9.69 8.93 -11.52
N ARG A 15 10.07 8.19 -12.56
CA ARG A 15 9.42 6.92 -12.91
C ARG A 15 10.45 5.86 -13.19
N TRP A 16 10.20 4.66 -12.67
CA TRP A 16 11.03 3.47 -12.92
C TRP A 16 10.22 2.50 -13.76
N THR A 17 10.76 2.10 -14.91
CA THR A 17 10.10 1.13 -15.80
C THR A 17 11.05 0.01 -16.16
N LEU A 18 10.49 -1.17 -16.41
CA LEU A 18 11.20 -2.35 -16.88
C LEU A 18 10.36 -2.97 -17.98
N ASN A 19 10.92 -3.08 -19.19
CA ASN A 19 10.20 -3.62 -20.36
C ASN A 19 8.86 -2.91 -20.60
N GLY A 20 8.84 -1.57 -20.40
CA GLY A 20 7.65 -0.76 -20.64
C GLY A 20 6.62 -0.77 -19.52
N GLU A 21 6.89 -1.47 -18.43
CA GLU A 21 5.97 -1.54 -17.28
C GLU A 21 6.56 -0.85 -16.07
N TYR A 22 5.71 -0.21 -15.26
CA TYR A 22 6.17 0.33 -13.99
C TYR A 22 6.66 -0.81 -13.12
N HIS A 23 7.89 -0.68 -12.63
CA HIS A 23 8.52 -1.75 -11.86
C HIS A 23 9.71 -1.24 -11.07
N ARG A 24 9.69 -1.47 -9.76
CA ARG A 24 10.86 -1.21 -8.92
C ARG A 24 10.74 -2.05 -7.65
N GLU A 25 11.79 -2.81 -7.32
CA GLU A 25 11.75 -3.72 -6.18
C GLU A 25 12.24 -3.07 -4.88
N ASP A 26 13.09 -2.05 -4.98
CA ASP A 26 13.73 -1.46 -3.80
C ASP A 26 13.18 -0.07 -3.43
N GLY A 27 12.01 0.28 -3.96
CA GLY A 27 11.41 1.56 -3.66
C GLY A 27 10.17 1.82 -4.52
N PRO A 28 9.61 3.03 -4.45
CA PRO A 28 8.46 3.36 -5.27
C PRO A 28 8.84 3.46 -6.74
N ALA A 29 7.96 2.99 -7.62
CA ALA A 29 8.18 3.08 -9.06
C ALA A 29 7.80 4.45 -9.61
N ILE A 30 7.00 5.23 -8.89
CA ILE A 30 6.69 6.63 -9.24
C ILE A 30 6.85 7.48 -7.99
N GLU A 31 7.59 8.59 -8.13
CA GLU A 31 7.72 9.58 -7.07
C GLU A 31 7.41 10.95 -7.64
N TRP A 32 6.37 11.59 -7.14
CA TRP A 32 5.95 12.93 -7.57
C TRP A 32 6.67 14.02 -6.77
N PRO A 33 6.78 15.22 -7.33
CA PRO A 33 7.43 16.32 -6.60
C PRO A 33 6.75 16.69 -5.29
N ASP A 34 5.44 16.42 -5.14
CA ASP A 34 4.71 16.73 -3.90
C ASP A 34 4.96 15.69 -2.80
N GLY A 35 5.77 14.68 -3.07
CA GLY A 35 6.08 13.63 -2.11
C GLY A 35 5.20 12.38 -2.20
N SER A 36 4.19 12.40 -3.06
CA SER A 36 3.36 11.20 -3.27
C SER A 36 4.18 10.10 -3.93
N LYS A 37 3.92 8.85 -3.56
CA LYS A 37 4.69 7.69 -4.03
C LYS A 37 3.77 6.51 -4.32
N HIS A 38 4.08 5.79 -5.39
CA HIS A 38 3.38 4.55 -5.74
C HIS A 38 4.40 3.44 -5.98
N TRP A 39 4.16 2.28 -5.38
CA TRP A 39 4.97 1.07 -5.56
C TRP A 39 4.30 0.16 -6.59
N TYR A 40 5.07 -0.25 -7.60
CA TYR A 40 4.59 -1.14 -8.67
C TYR A 40 5.56 -2.28 -8.89
N LEU A 41 5.04 -3.47 -9.15
CA LEU A 41 5.77 -4.59 -9.71
C LEU A 41 4.98 -5.06 -10.91
N ASN A 42 5.64 -5.13 -12.08
CA ASN A 42 5.02 -5.57 -13.33
C ASN A 42 3.69 -4.85 -13.59
N ASP A 43 3.72 -3.52 -13.46
CA ASP A 43 2.57 -2.65 -13.73
C ASP A 43 1.40 -2.80 -12.75
N LYS A 44 1.59 -3.53 -11.65
CA LYS A 44 0.55 -3.70 -10.63
C LYS A 44 0.98 -3.05 -9.33
N LEU A 45 0.07 -2.32 -8.69
CA LEU A 45 0.33 -1.78 -7.36
C LEU A 45 0.65 -2.94 -6.42
N HIS A 46 1.80 -2.87 -5.76
CA HIS A 46 2.26 -3.96 -4.93
C HIS A 46 3.34 -3.53 -3.95
N ARG A 47 3.15 -3.83 -2.68
CA ARG A 47 4.21 -3.66 -1.67
C ARG A 47 3.90 -4.57 -0.50
N GLU A 48 4.88 -5.39 -0.09
CA GLU A 48 4.66 -6.37 0.98
C GLU A 48 4.94 -5.81 2.37
N ASP A 49 5.82 -4.83 2.49
CA ASP A 49 6.28 -4.34 3.78
C ASP A 49 5.72 -2.95 4.13
N GLY A 50 4.65 -2.54 3.48
CA GLY A 50 4.06 -1.24 3.77
C GLY A 50 2.97 -0.89 2.77
N SER A 51 2.54 0.37 2.79
CA SER A 51 1.53 0.88 1.87
C SER A 51 2.12 1.01 0.47
N ALA A 52 1.35 0.60 -0.55
CA ALA A 52 1.77 0.69 -1.95
C ALA A 52 1.50 2.07 -2.55
N ILE A 53 0.62 2.85 -1.93
CA ILE A 53 0.36 4.24 -2.28
C ILE A 53 0.50 5.09 -1.03
N GLU A 54 1.28 6.15 -1.13
CA GLU A 54 1.41 7.15 -0.08
C GLU A 54 1.20 8.51 -0.71
N TYR A 55 0.09 9.15 -0.36
CA TYR A 55 -0.20 10.49 -0.85
C TYR A 55 0.45 11.55 0.03
N SER A 56 0.74 12.70 -0.55
CA SER A 56 1.36 13.80 0.17
C SER A 56 0.51 14.31 1.34
N ASN A 57 -0.81 14.06 1.32
CA ASN A 57 -1.71 14.46 2.41
C ASN A 57 -1.73 13.47 3.58
N GLY A 58 -0.95 12.37 3.49
CA GLY A 58 -0.87 11.38 4.55
C GLY A 58 -1.76 10.16 4.36
N THR A 59 -2.62 10.15 3.34
CA THR A 59 -3.44 8.97 3.03
C THR A 59 -2.55 7.84 2.55
N LYS A 60 -2.78 6.63 3.06
CA LYS A 60 -2.00 5.44 2.70
C LYS A 60 -2.93 4.32 2.26
N ARG A 61 -2.50 3.57 1.25
CA ARG A 61 -3.27 2.44 0.73
C ARG A 61 -2.35 1.24 0.50
N TRP A 62 -2.79 0.08 0.98
CA TRP A 62 -2.04 -1.19 0.87
C TRP A 62 -2.59 -2.02 -0.28
N PHE A 63 -1.70 -2.51 -1.14
CA PHE A 63 -2.05 -3.35 -2.29
C PHE A 63 -1.08 -4.52 -2.40
N LEU A 64 -1.61 -5.69 -2.77
CA LEU A 64 -0.82 -6.83 -3.23
C LEU A 64 -1.36 -7.25 -4.59
N ASN A 65 -0.48 -7.33 -5.59
CA ASN A 65 -0.83 -7.75 -6.95
C ASN A 65 -2.02 -6.98 -7.51
N GLY A 66 -2.07 -5.67 -7.25
CA GLY A 66 -3.11 -4.80 -7.78
C GLY A 66 -4.41 -4.80 -7.00
N GLU A 67 -4.52 -5.57 -5.92
CA GLU A 67 -5.73 -5.64 -5.10
C GLU A 67 -5.50 -4.99 -3.74
N PRO A 68 -6.46 -4.20 -3.22
CA PRO A 68 -6.35 -3.70 -1.85
C PRO A 68 -6.31 -4.89 -0.90
N HIS A 69 -5.31 -4.90 0.00
CA HIS A 69 -5.10 -6.03 0.89
C HIS A 69 -4.19 -5.66 2.06
N ARG A 70 -4.62 -5.97 3.27
CA ARG A 70 -3.76 -5.86 4.45
C ARG A 70 -4.27 -6.79 5.53
N GLU A 71 -3.39 -7.60 6.11
CA GLU A 71 -3.79 -8.63 7.10
C GLU A 71 -3.69 -8.16 8.54
N ASP A 72 -2.96 -7.10 8.84
CA ASP A 72 -2.71 -6.66 10.21
C ASP A 72 -3.24 -5.25 10.51
N GLY A 73 -4.07 -4.72 9.62
CA GLY A 73 -4.61 -3.39 9.80
C GLY A 73 -5.50 -2.98 8.65
N PRO A 74 -5.91 -1.71 8.60
CA PRO A 74 -6.73 -1.23 7.49
C PRO A 74 -5.90 -1.13 6.22
N ALA A 75 -6.50 -1.49 5.08
CA ALA A 75 -5.83 -1.39 3.78
C ALA A 75 -5.91 0.04 3.23
N VAL A 76 -6.79 0.88 3.77
CA VAL A 76 -6.84 2.31 3.46
C VAL A 76 -6.89 3.08 4.78
N GLU A 77 -5.93 3.99 4.95
CA GLU A 77 -5.91 4.93 6.08
C GLU A 77 -5.95 6.32 5.49
N ARG A 78 -7.10 6.97 5.57
CA ARG A 78 -7.26 8.32 5.02
C ARG A 78 -6.65 9.35 5.98
N PHE A 79 -6.26 10.48 5.43
CA PHE A 79 -5.65 11.56 6.20
C PHE A 79 -6.60 12.09 7.30
N ASP A 80 -7.93 11.90 7.12
CA ASP A 80 -8.95 12.36 8.08
C ASP A 80 -9.25 11.32 9.14
N GLY A 81 -8.53 10.19 9.17
CA GLY A 81 -8.70 9.13 10.15
C GLY A 81 -9.68 8.05 9.76
N ILE A 82 -10.38 8.21 8.64
CA ILE A 82 -11.31 7.16 8.15
C ILE A 82 -10.49 5.98 7.65
N LYS A 83 -10.91 4.76 8.01
CA LYS A 83 -10.21 3.52 7.69
C LYS A 83 -11.13 2.57 6.96
N TYR A 84 -10.56 1.84 5.99
CA TYR A 84 -11.26 0.76 5.28
C TYR A 84 -10.40 -0.49 5.33
N TRP A 85 -11.03 -1.64 5.51
CA TRP A 85 -10.35 -2.93 5.69
C TRP A 85 -10.62 -3.80 4.48
N TYR A 86 -9.58 -4.41 3.91
CA TYR A 86 -9.71 -5.25 2.71
C TYR A 86 -8.84 -6.49 2.80
N LEU A 87 -9.37 -7.60 2.30
CA LEU A 87 -8.61 -8.83 2.06
C LEU A 87 -8.84 -9.22 0.61
N HIS A 88 -7.76 -9.35 -0.16
CA HIS A 88 -7.81 -9.78 -1.56
C HIS A 88 -8.85 -9.02 -2.38
N GLY A 89 -8.87 -7.69 -2.22
CA GLY A 89 -9.75 -6.83 -2.98
C GLY A 89 -11.16 -6.69 -2.45
N GLU A 90 -11.54 -7.46 -1.43
CA GLU A 90 -12.90 -7.42 -0.87
C GLU A 90 -12.91 -6.67 0.46
N GLU A 91 -13.86 -5.77 0.61
CA GLU A 91 -14.00 -5.04 1.86
C GLU A 91 -14.48 -5.97 2.96
N VAL A 92 -13.84 -5.87 4.13
CA VAL A 92 -14.18 -6.68 5.31
C VAL A 92 -14.32 -5.76 6.53
N THR A 93 -14.87 -6.30 7.62
CA THR A 93 -14.87 -5.59 8.90
C THR A 93 -13.59 -5.92 9.65
N TRP A 94 -13.22 -5.07 10.63
CA TRP A 94 -12.06 -5.38 11.45
C TRP A 94 -12.27 -6.67 12.25
N GLN A 95 -13.53 -6.99 12.62
CA GLN A 95 -13.86 -8.23 13.32
C GLN A 95 -13.56 -9.45 12.46
N GLN A 96 -13.91 -9.38 11.16
CA GLN A 96 -13.59 -10.46 10.22
C GLN A 96 -12.08 -10.63 10.09
N LEU A 97 -11.35 -9.52 9.97
CA LEU A 97 -9.89 -9.55 9.88
C LEU A 97 -9.29 -10.15 11.16
N PHE A 98 -9.82 -9.76 12.30
CA PHE A 98 -9.35 -10.27 13.60
C PHE A 98 -9.52 -11.80 13.67
N ARG A 99 -10.67 -12.31 13.24
CA ARG A 99 -10.90 -13.76 13.22
C ARG A 99 -9.98 -14.47 12.23
N GLN A 100 -9.70 -13.85 11.10
CA GLN A 100 -8.78 -14.39 10.10
C GLN A 100 -7.38 -14.56 10.67
N ALA A 101 -6.99 -13.70 11.59
CA ALA A 101 -5.67 -13.71 12.21
C ALA A 101 -5.60 -14.64 13.43
N ASN A 102 -6.57 -15.53 13.59
CA ASN A 102 -6.62 -16.45 14.73
C ASN A 102 -5.31 -17.25 14.86
N GLY A 103 -4.75 -17.26 16.06
CA GLY A 103 -3.46 -17.89 16.32
C GLY A 103 -2.27 -16.97 16.19
N ASP A 104 -2.47 -15.75 15.68
CA ASP A 104 -1.40 -14.75 15.55
C ASP A 104 -1.72 -13.57 16.45
N LEU A 105 -1.21 -13.63 17.69
CA LEU A 105 -1.49 -12.61 18.71
C LEU A 105 -0.96 -11.23 18.31
N GLU A 106 0.18 -11.18 17.63
CA GLU A 106 0.74 -9.90 17.19
C GLU A 106 -0.19 -9.21 16.19
N LYS A 107 -0.65 -9.95 15.19
CA LYS A 107 -1.59 -9.41 14.21
C LYS A 107 -2.89 -8.97 14.89
N GLN A 108 -3.40 -9.80 15.78
CA GLN A 108 -4.65 -9.47 16.50
C GLN A 108 -4.49 -8.21 17.33
N CYS A 109 -3.36 -8.03 18.00
CA CYS A 109 -3.09 -6.81 18.75
C CYS A 109 -3.03 -5.59 17.85
N ARG A 110 -2.39 -5.70 16.70
CA ARG A 110 -2.31 -4.59 15.74
C ARG A 110 -3.68 -4.20 15.21
N ILE A 111 -4.49 -5.20 14.84
CA ILE A 111 -5.85 -4.97 14.36
C ILE A 111 -6.66 -4.21 15.40
N LEU A 112 -6.63 -4.67 16.65
CA LEU A 112 -7.35 -4.01 17.75
C LEU A 112 -6.88 -2.59 17.96
N THR A 113 -5.57 -2.35 17.88
CA THR A 113 -5.00 -1.02 18.06
C THR A 113 -5.62 -0.05 17.04
N TYR A 114 -5.68 -0.45 15.77
CA TYR A 114 -6.30 0.40 14.75
C TYR A 114 -7.80 0.52 14.93
N ALA A 115 -8.47 -0.57 15.28
CA ALA A 115 -9.93 -0.58 15.40
C ALA A 115 -10.43 0.28 16.56
N LEU A 116 -9.65 0.35 17.66
CA LEU A 116 -10.05 1.06 18.86
C LEU A 116 -9.55 2.50 18.92
N THR A 117 -8.69 2.89 17.99
CA THR A 117 -8.22 4.27 17.90
C THR A 117 -8.96 4.98 16.78
N ASN A 118 -9.55 6.10 17.09
CA ASN A 118 -10.24 6.98 16.13
C ASN A 118 -11.41 6.34 15.40
N GLY A 119 -12.06 5.49 16.10
CA GLY A 119 -13.33 4.94 15.64
C GLY A 119 -13.49 4.60 14.20
#